data_162413620d22a96d14c3f27c0c7bcfd5
#
_entry.id   162413620d22a96d14c3f27c0c7bcfd5
#
_cell.length_a   1.000
_cell.length_b   1.000
_cell.length_c   1.000
_cell.angle_alpha   90.00
_cell.angle_beta   90.00
_cell.angle_gamma   90.00
#
_symmetry.space_group_name_H-M   'P 1'
#
loop_
_entity.id
_entity.type
_entity.pdbx_description
1 polymer ?
#
loop_
_entity_poly.entity_id
_entity_poly.type
_entity_poly.pdbx_seq_one_letter_code
_entity_poly.pdbx_strand_id
1 'polypeptide(L)'
;MVHFTHEWEKPVGTLLDYYHLDNVTIIGLSLGGMLGPRAAAFDSRIARVVGWSVFTSFFDIIISTREKTLQMLVRFLMKCRMKSVINMVMRRQMKKDPMAKWGLSHGMFAMNVSSPYEYLVKVDSFQIFNIADRITRDFLLLAAAKDHFIPLDFYKQEIDALKNVSSLTFRIFTEHEHAENHCNVGNAKLVLDTIISWVRTLKETRGKD
;
A
#
# COMPACT_ATOMS: atom_id res chain seq x y z
N MET A 1 5.59 -4.04 23.20
CA MET A 1 4.76 -4.43 22.04
C MET A 1 5.15 -3.52 20.88
N VAL A 2 5.43 -4.06 19.70
CA VAL A 2 5.71 -3.26 18.49
C VAL A 2 4.36 -2.84 17.91
N HIS A 3 4.14 -1.52 17.77
CA HIS A 3 2.91 -1.00 17.19
C HIS A 3 3.07 -0.85 15.68
N PHE A 4 1.98 -1.06 14.94
CA PHE A 4 1.97 -0.91 13.50
C PHE A 4 2.14 0.57 13.11
N THR A 5 3.12 0.85 12.27
CA THR A 5 3.48 2.20 11.81
C THR A 5 3.69 2.23 10.31
N HIS A 6 3.61 3.41 9.70
CA HIS A 6 3.96 3.60 8.30
C HIS A 6 5.48 3.59 8.07
N GLU A 7 6.30 3.78 9.10
CA GLU A 7 7.77 3.83 9.04
C GLU A 7 8.38 2.43 8.84
N TRP A 8 7.99 1.75 7.76
CA TRP A 8 8.34 0.35 7.51
C TRP A 8 9.80 0.16 7.10
N GLU A 9 10.49 1.22 6.73
CA GLU A 9 11.94 1.24 6.55
C GLU A 9 12.70 0.76 7.78
N LYS A 10 12.19 1.01 8.98
CA LYS A 10 12.86 0.63 10.25
C LYS A 10 12.88 -0.89 10.47
N PRO A 11 11.72 -1.61 10.47
CA PRO A 11 11.76 -3.07 10.63
C PRO A 11 12.41 -3.78 9.44
N VAL A 12 12.24 -3.29 8.21
CA VAL A 12 12.92 -3.86 7.04
C VAL A 12 14.42 -3.69 7.17
N GLY A 13 14.91 -2.49 7.51
CA GLY A 13 16.34 -2.24 7.73
C GLY A 13 16.93 -3.16 8.80
N THR A 14 16.22 -3.36 9.92
CA THR A 14 16.63 -4.31 10.97
C THR A 14 16.80 -5.74 10.45
N LEU A 15 15.89 -6.19 9.57
CA LEU A 15 16.01 -7.54 8.96
C LEU A 15 17.17 -7.61 7.98
N LEU A 16 17.38 -6.57 7.17
CA LEU A 16 18.51 -6.52 6.24
C LEU A 16 19.85 -6.51 6.97
N ASP A 17 19.95 -5.79 8.10
CA ASP A 17 21.13 -5.79 8.96
C ASP A 17 21.38 -7.17 9.57
N TYR A 18 20.34 -7.77 10.14
CA TYR A 18 20.44 -9.06 10.84
C TYR A 18 20.88 -10.20 9.91
N TYR A 19 20.35 -10.23 8.68
CA TYR A 19 20.69 -11.26 7.70
C TYR A 19 21.82 -10.86 6.76
N HIS A 20 22.44 -9.69 6.93
CA HIS A 20 23.49 -9.14 6.07
C HIS A 20 23.11 -9.14 4.59
N LEU A 21 21.87 -8.71 4.30
CA LEU A 21 21.30 -8.70 2.95
C LEU A 21 21.58 -7.39 2.24
N ASP A 22 21.96 -7.50 0.97
CA ASP A 22 22.13 -6.38 0.04
C ASP A 22 21.55 -6.74 -1.33
N ASN A 23 21.31 -5.72 -2.18
CA ASN A 23 20.78 -5.90 -3.53
C ASN A 23 19.49 -6.73 -3.58
N VAL A 24 18.61 -6.52 -2.60
CA VAL A 24 17.37 -7.30 -2.43
C VAL A 24 16.24 -6.82 -3.34
N THR A 25 15.29 -7.71 -3.61
CA THR A 25 13.98 -7.38 -4.16
C THR A 25 12.96 -7.42 -3.04
N ILE A 26 12.30 -6.29 -2.75
CA ILE A 26 11.19 -6.27 -1.81
C ILE A 26 9.87 -6.52 -2.54
N ILE A 27 9.04 -7.42 -2.01
CA ILE A 27 7.70 -7.71 -2.54
C ILE A 27 6.69 -7.29 -1.48
N GLY A 28 5.90 -6.29 -1.80
CA GLY A 28 4.85 -5.79 -0.91
C GLY A 28 3.46 -6.13 -1.45
N LEU A 29 2.64 -6.84 -0.66
CA LEU A 29 1.27 -7.23 -1.02
C LEU A 29 0.26 -6.33 -0.31
N SER A 30 -0.76 -5.86 -1.01
CA SER A 30 -1.86 -5.06 -0.44
C SER A 30 -1.31 -3.85 0.32
N LEU A 31 -1.53 -3.72 1.63
CA LEU A 31 -0.91 -2.67 2.44
C LEU A 31 0.63 -2.71 2.36
N GLY A 32 1.23 -3.89 2.23
CA GLY A 32 2.65 -4.05 1.95
C GLY A 32 3.09 -3.43 0.63
N GLY A 33 2.18 -3.34 -0.35
CA GLY A 33 2.40 -2.67 -1.64
C GLY A 33 2.73 -1.18 -1.50
N MET A 34 2.33 -0.54 -0.40
CA MET A 34 2.72 0.82 -0.05
C MET A 34 3.93 0.86 0.90
N LEU A 35 4.02 -0.10 1.83
CA LEU A 35 5.09 -0.16 2.84
C LEU A 35 6.43 -0.60 2.23
N GLY A 36 6.42 -1.48 1.23
CA GLY A 36 7.62 -1.92 0.52
C GLY A 36 8.31 -0.79 -0.26
N PRO A 37 7.59 -0.06 -1.13
CA PRO A 37 8.11 1.15 -1.77
C PRO A 37 8.65 2.18 -0.77
N ARG A 38 7.96 2.37 0.36
CA ARG A 38 8.46 3.23 1.42
C ARG A 38 9.81 2.76 1.95
N ALA A 39 9.96 1.48 2.26
CA ALA A 39 11.25 0.95 2.70
C ALA A 39 12.36 1.21 1.67
N ALA A 40 12.08 1.01 0.39
CA ALA A 40 13.01 1.26 -0.71
C ALA A 40 13.36 2.75 -0.90
N ALA A 41 12.49 3.66 -0.49
CA ALA A 41 12.76 5.10 -0.51
C ALA A 41 13.83 5.54 0.53
N PHE A 42 14.08 4.73 1.56
CA PHE A 42 14.98 5.05 2.66
C PHE A 42 16.15 4.08 2.83
N ASP A 43 16.11 2.90 2.21
CA ASP A 43 17.18 1.90 2.30
C ASP A 43 17.74 1.54 0.91
N SER A 44 19.00 1.90 0.68
CA SER A 44 19.67 1.70 -0.61
C SER A 44 19.94 0.24 -0.96
N ARG A 45 19.91 -0.66 0.01
CA ARG A 45 20.08 -2.11 -0.19
C ARG A 45 18.90 -2.74 -0.92
N ILE A 46 17.76 -2.07 -0.96
CA ILE A 46 16.60 -2.51 -1.73
C ILE A 46 16.79 -2.00 -3.17
N ALA A 47 17.16 -2.89 -4.07
CA ALA A 47 17.46 -2.56 -5.45
C ALA A 47 16.22 -2.62 -6.36
N ARG A 48 15.23 -3.42 -6.02
CA ARG A 48 14.02 -3.67 -6.81
C ARG A 48 12.78 -3.70 -5.92
N VAL A 49 11.70 -3.15 -6.41
CA VAL A 49 10.41 -3.07 -5.70
C VAL A 49 9.34 -3.76 -6.52
N VAL A 50 8.59 -4.64 -5.89
CA VAL A 50 7.36 -5.21 -6.44
C VAL A 50 6.20 -4.72 -5.59
N GLY A 51 5.36 -3.90 -6.18
CA GLY A 51 4.10 -3.46 -5.59
C GLY A 51 2.95 -4.32 -6.10
N TRP A 52 2.40 -5.16 -5.26
CA TRP A 52 1.37 -6.14 -5.62
C TRP A 52 0.04 -5.77 -4.98
N SER A 53 -0.94 -5.39 -5.81
CA SER A 53 -2.22 -4.82 -5.37
C SER A 53 -2.00 -3.59 -4.47
N VAL A 54 -1.45 -2.52 -5.05
CA VAL A 54 -1.03 -1.33 -4.32
C VAL A 54 -2.07 -0.22 -4.34
N PHE A 55 -1.90 0.72 -3.42
CA PHE A 55 -2.64 1.97 -3.39
C PHE A 55 -1.76 3.10 -2.85
N THR A 56 -2.01 4.30 -3.34
CA THR A 56 -1.24 5.50 -3.02
C THR A 56 -1.50 6.06 -1.63
N SER A 57 -2.69 5.82 -1.06
CA SER A 57 -3.11 6.34 0.24
C SER A 57 -4.11 5.39 0.91
N PHE A 58 -3.80 4.96 2.12
CA PHE A 58 -4.70 4.08 2.89
C PHE A 58 -5.96 4.82 3.34
N PHE A 59 -5.84 6.09 3.68
CA PHE A 59 -7.00 6.91 4.00
C PHE A 59 -7.96 7.00 2.82
N ASP A 60 -7.45 7.23 1.62
CA ASP A 60 -8.26 7.37 0.42
C ASP A 60 -8.95 6.07 0.02
N ILE A 61 -8.29 4.93 0.19
CA ILE A 61 -8.92 3.62 -0.01
C ILE A 61 -10.10 3.42 0.95
N ILE A 62 -9.93 3.72 2.23
CA ILE A 62 -11.01 3.56 3.24
C ILE A 62 -12.25 4.39 2.88
N ILE A 63 -12.05 5.59 2.36
CA ILE A 63 -13.19 6.46 2.01
C ILE A 63 -13.67 6.29 0.56
N SER A 64 -12.91 5.63 -0.32
CA SER A 64 -13.22 5.51 -1.77
C SER A 64 -14.55 4.81 -2.05
N THR A 65 -14.97 3.89 -1.19
CA THR A 65 -16.25 3.17 -1.31
C THR A 65 -17.47 4.02 -0.95
N ARG A 66 -17.27 5.26 -0.46
CA ARG A 66 -18.34 6.18 -0.08
C ARG A 66 -18.65 7.14 -1.21
N GLU A 67 -19.87 7.72 -1.18
CA GLU A 67 -20.25 8.77 -2.12
C GLU A 67 -19.28 9.96 -2.04
N LYS A 68 -19.03 10.62 -3.19
CA LYS A 68 -18.07 11.74 -3.31
C LYS A 68 -18.33 12.87 -2.31
N THR A 69 -19.61 13.20 -2.07
CA THR A 69 -20.02 14.22 -1.09
C THR A 69 -19.57 13.84 0.33
N LEU A 70 -19.73 12.57 0.72
CA LEU A 70 -19.30 12.08 2.03
C LEU A 70 -17.77 12.03 2.14
N GLN A 71 -17.08 11.67 1.07
CA GLN A 71 -15.61 11.72 1.03
C GLN A 71 -15.11 13.15 1.28
N MET A 72 -15.70 14.16 0.60
CA MET A 72 -15.35 15.57 0.80
C MET A 72 -15.63 16.03 2.24
N LEU A 73 -16.79 15.63 2.80
CA LEU A 73 -17.13 15.94 4.18
C LEU A 73 -16.12 15.34 5.17
N VAL A 74 -15.75 14.07 5.01
CA VAL A 74 -14.77 13.41 5.89
C VAL A 74 -13.42 14.11 5.82
N ARG A 75 -12.95 14.47 4.62
CA ARG A 75 -11.70 15.22 4.44
C ARG A 75 -11.78 16.60 5.10
N PHE A 76 -12.89 17.31 4.96
CA PHE A 76 -13.12 18.59 5.61
C PHE A 76 -13.08 18.47 7.15
N LEU A 77 -13.79 17.47 7.71
CA LEU A 77 -13.80 17.22 9.15
C LEU A 77 -12.40 16.88 9.69
N MET A 78 -11.62 16.09 8.93
CA MET A 78 -10.23 15.78 9.26
C MET A 78 -9.35 17.03 9.22
N LYS A 79 -9.45 17.84 8.17
CA LYS A 79 -8.71 19.10 8.02
C LYS A 79 -9.02 20.09 9.15
N CYS A 80 -10.29 20.20 9.53
CA CYS A 80 -10.75 21.04 10.64
C CYS A 80 -10.51 20.42 12.02
N ARG A 81 -9.91 19.23 12.10
CA ARG A 81 -9.64 18.50 13.36
C ARG A 81 -10.88 18.31 14.25
N MET A 82 -12.04 18.05 13.63
CA MET A 82 -13.33 17.91 14.34
C MET A 82 -13.44 16.54 15.03
N LYS A 83 -12.55 16.28 15.97
CA LYS A 83 -12.36 15.01 16.70
C LYS A 83 -13.69 14.47 17.28
N SER A 84 -14.46 15.31 17.95
CA SER A 84 -15.71 14.89 18.63
C SER A 84 -16.76 14.41 17.63
N VAL A 85 -16.91 15.13 16.50
CA VAL A 85 -17.88 14.78 15.45
C VAL A 85 -17.50 13.45 14.80
N ILE A 86 -16.24 13.30 14.40
CA ILE A 86 -15.73 12.07 13.78
C ILE A 86 -15.92 10.89 14.71
N ASN A 87 -15.51 11.01 15.98
CA ASN A 87 -15.66 9.94 16.96
C ASN A 87 -17.12 9.56 17.18
N MET A 88 -18.03 10.53 17.26
CA MET A 88 -19.45 10.28 17.42
C MET A 88 -20.03 9.50 16.22
N VAL A 89 -19.75 9.94 15.01
CA VAL A 89 -20.24 9.30 13.78
C VAL A 89 -19.70 7.89 13.65
N MET A 90 -18.38 7.70 13.80
CA MET A 90 -17.76 6.39 13.66
C MET A 90 -18.18 5.41 14.76
N ARG A 91 -18.32 5.86 16.00
CA ARG A 91 -18.86 5.02 17.09
C ARG A 91 -20.32 4.61 16.84
N ARG A 92 -21.13 5.48 16.23
CA ARG A 92 -22.50 5.11 15.81
C ARG A 92 -22.48 4.06 14.71
N GLN A 93 -21.56 4.20 13.73
CA GLN A 93 -21.40 3.21 12.67
C GLN A 93 -20.97 1.84 13.25
N MET A 94 -20.02 1.81 14.17
CA MET A 94 -19.58 0.58 14.85
C MET A 94 -20.73 -0.14 15.59
N LYS A 95 -21.72 0.61 16.09
CA LYS A 95 -22.90 0.01 16.74
C LYS A 95 -23.88 -0.63 15.75
N LYS A 96 -23.93 -0.12 14.50
CA LYS A 96 -24.88 -0.56 13.47
C LYS A 96 -24.33 -1.67 12.58
N ASP A 97 -23.00 -1.69 12.39
CA ASP A 97 -22.33 -2.54 11.44
C ASP A 97 -21.22 -3.35 12.13
N PRO A 98 -21.39 -4.68 12.26
CA PRO A 98 -20.40 -5.56 12.87
C PRO A 98 -19.05 -5.55 12.16
N MET A 99 -19.03 -5.38 10.82
CA MET A 99 -17.80 -5.33 10.04
C MET A 99 -17.03 -4.05 10.32
N ALA A 100 -17.73 -2.90 10.36
CA ALA A 100 -17.13 -1.63 10.75
C ALA A 100 -16.61 -1.67 12.21
N LYS A 101 -17.34 -2.32 13.11
CA LYS A 101 -16.89 -2.52 14.48
C LYS A 101 -15.59 -3.33 14.54
N TRP A 102 -15.55 -4.45 13.85
CA TRP A 102 -14.36 -5.30 13.80
C TRP A 102 -13.17 -4.56 13.20
N GLY A 103 -13.33 -3.98 12.01
CA GLY A 103 -12.23 -3.32 11.30
C GLY A 103 -11.65 -2.13 12.07
N LEU A 104 -12.52 -1.25 12.63
CA LEU A 104 -12.06 -0.10 13.42
C LEU A 104 -11.43 -0.53 14.74
N SER A 105 -12.02 -1.51 15.45
CA SER A 105 -11.44 -2.00 16.70
C SER A 105 -10.08 -2.65 16.49
N HIS A 106 -9.95 -3.47 15.43
CA HIS A 106 -8.68 -4.10 15.05
C HIS A 106 -7.64 -3.06 14.65
N GLY A 107 -8.01 -2.11 13.79
CA GLY A 107 -7.11 -1.05 13.36
C GLY A 107 -6.62 -0.16 14.52
N MET A 108 -7.53 0.23 15.42
CA MET A 108 -7.16 0.98 16.63
C MET A 108 -6.21 0.20 17.54
N PHE A 109 -6.44 -1.10 17.71
CA PHE A 109 -5.54 -1.98 18.46
C PHE A 109 -4.17 -2.09 17.81
N ALA A 110 -4.11 -2.39 16.52
CA ALA A 110 -2.85 -2.56 15.79
C ALA A 110 -1.98 -1.28 15.80
N MET A 111 -2.62 -0.13 15.69
CA MET A 111 -1.93 1.18 15.66
C MET A 111 -1.76 1.81 17.04
N ASN A 112 -2.20 1.14 18.11
CA ASN A 112 -2.15 1.62 19.49
C ASN A 112 -2.76 3.02 19.66
N VAL A 113 -4.01 3.17 19.27
CA VAL A 113 -4.77 4.42 19.41
C VAL A 113 -6.11 4.15 20.14
N SER A 114 -6.63 5.15 20.81
CA SER A 114 -7.79 5.02 21.70
C SER A 114 -9.10 5.50 21.09
N SER A 115 -9.05 6.14 19.91
CA SER A 115 -10.25 6.69 19.28
C SER A 115 -10.26 6.53 17.76
N PRO A 116 -11.45 6.45 17.15
CA PRO A 116 -11.58 6.43 15.68
C PRO A 116 -10.91 7.62 14.98
N TYR A 117 -10.96 8.80 15.57
CA TYR A 117 -10.26 9.97 15.01
C TYR A 117 -8.74 9.76 14.99
N GLU A 118 -8.14 9.30 16.08
CA GLU A 118 -6.70 9.02 16.14
C GLU A 118 -6.31 7.91 15.16
N TYR A 119 -7.17 6.91 14.97
CA TYR A 119 -6.98 5.90 13.94
C TYR A 119 -6.92 6.52 12.54
N LEU A 120 -7.87 7.37 12.18
CA LEU A 120 -7.86 8.05 10.88
C LEU A 120 -6.63 8.94 10.69
N VAL A 121 -6.18 9.65 11.73
CA VAL A 121 -4.94 10.45 11.68
C VAL A 121 -3.72 9.56 11.42
N LYS A 122 -3.66 8.40 12.06
CA LYS A 122 -2.59 7.41 11.81
C LYS A 122 -2.66 6.85 10.39
N VAL A 123 -3.86 6.46 9.95
CA VAL A 123 -4.11 5.94 8.60
C VAL A 123 -3.70 6.94 7.51
N ASP A 124 -3.93 8.23 7.72
CA ASP A 124 -3.56 9.30 6.78
C ASP A 124 -2.04 9.42 6.56
N SER A 125 -1.24 8.95 7.52
CA SER A 125 0.22 8.90 7.34
C SER A 125 0.70 7.77 6.41
N PHE A 126 -0.17 6.80 6.11
CA PHE A 126 0.13 5.69 5.20
C PHE A 126 -0.17 6.13 3.76
N GLN A 127 0.76 6.84 3.16
CA GLN A 127 0.66 7.34 1.79
C GLN A 127 2.04 7.39 1.13
N ILE A 128 2.06 7.32 -0.20
CA ILE A 128 3.30 7.34 -1.00
C ILE A 128 3.67 8.75 -1.47
N PHE A 129 2.71 9.66 -1.58
CA PHE A 129 2.90 10.97 -2.22
C PHE A 129 4.04 11.81 -1.65
N ASN A 130 4.27 11.72 -0.34
CA ASN A 130 5.32 12.49 0.34
C ASN A 130 6.72 11.86 0.25
N ILE A 131 6.84 10.68 -0.37
CA ILE A 131 8.10 9.92 -0.49
C ILE A 131 8.36 9.42 -1.91
N ALA A 132 7.41 9.58 -2.84
CA ALA A 132 7.50 9.05 -4.20
C ALA A 132 8.76 9.52 -4.94
N ASP A 133 9.18 10.77 -4.75
CA ASP A 133 10.38 11.33 -5.37
C ASP A 133 11.69 10.64 -4.93
N ARG A 134 11.65 9.93 -3.80
CA ARG A 134 12.80 9.18 -3.26
C ARG A 134 12.87 7.75 -3.76
N ILE A 135 11.82 7.27 -4.43
CA ILE A 135 11.76 5.91 -4.98
C ILE A 135 12.43 5.95 -6.35
N THR A 136 13.69 5.52 -6.39
CA THR A 136 14.55 5.56 -7.60
C THR A 136 14.89 4.17 -8.13
N ARG A 137 14.26 3.11 -7.60
CA ARG A 137 14.57 1.72 -7.91
C ARG A 137 13.79 1.22 -9.13
N ASP A 138 14.17 0.04 -9.63
CA ASP A 138 13.30 -0.66 -10.59
C ASP A 138 12.00 -1.05 -9.91
N PHE A 139 10.88 -0.77 -10.57
CA PHE A 139 9.56 -0.97 -10.00
C PHE A 139 8.70 -1.86 -10.88
N LEU A 140 8.17 -2.94 -10.32
CA LEU A 140 7.13 -3.77 -10.92
C LEU A 140 5.81 -3.51 -10.19
N LEU A 141 4.84 -2.95 -10.90
CA LEU A 141 3.50 -2.66 -10.39
C LEU A 141 2.52 -3.69 -10.92
N LEU A 142 1.90 -4.45 -10.03
CA LEU A 142 0.98 -5.54 -10.36
C LEU A 142 -0.43 -5.21 -9.87
N ALA A 143 -1.39 -5.27 -10.80
CA ALA A 143 -2.80 -4.95 -10.58
C ALA A 143 -3.70 -6.14 -10.88
N ALA A 144 -4.91 -6.11 -10.31
CA ALA A 144 -5.98 -7.06 -10.59
C ALA A 144 -7.18 -6.31 -11.19
N ALA A 145 -7.70 -6.80 -12.34
CA ALA A 145 -8.71 -6.09 -13.11
C ALA A 145 -10.06 -5.93 -12.39
N LYS A 146 -10.38 -6.83 -11.45
CA LYS A 146 -11.61 -6.83 -10.64
C LYS A 146 -11.30 -6.74 -9.14
N ASP A 147 -10.25 -6.03 -8.77
CA ASP A 147 -9.90 -5.81 -7.37
C ASP A 147 -11.02 -5.05 -6.66
N HIS A 148 -11.66 -5.69 -5.70
CA HIS A 148 -12.80 -5.11 -4.97
C HIS A 148 -12.37 -4.14 -3.85
N PHE A 149 -11.08 -4.10 -3.52
CA PHE A 149 -10.53 -3.14 -2.56
C PHE A 149 -9.88 -1.93 -3.25
N ILE A 150 -9.22 -2.16 -4.41
CA ILE A 150 -8.38 -1.16 -5.05
C ILE A 150 -8.90 -0.84 -6.45
N PRO A 151 -9.67 0.25 -6.61
CA PRO A 151 -10.07 0.74 -7.94
C PRO A 151 -8.86 1.01 -8.84
N LEU A 152 -9.01 0.78 -10.14
CA LEU A 152 -7.93 0.96 -11.13
C LEU A 152 -7.35 2.38 -11.17
N ASP A 153 -8.12 3.38 -10.79
CA ASP A 153 -7.64 4.77 -10.70
C ASP A 153 -6.49 4.96 -9.71
N PHE A 154 -6.39 4.10 -8.68
CA PHE A 154 -5.26 4.16 -7.74
C PHE A 154 -3.95 3.72 -8.38
N TYR A 155 -3.98 2.74 -9.30
CA TYR A 155 -2.79 2.35 -10.04
C TYR A 155 -2.30 3.47 -10.96
N LYS A 156 -3.24 4.22 -11.58
CA LYS A 156 -2.87 5.40 -12.35
C LYS A 156 -2.20 6.45 -11.48
N GLN A 157 -2.74 6.72 -10.29
CA GLN A 157 -2.13 7.65 -9.34
C GLN A 157 -0.73 7.20 -8.90
N GLU A 158 -0.53 5.88 -8.72
CA GLU A 158 0.78 5.31 -8.37
C GLU A 158 1.79 5.54 -9.50
N ILE A 159 1.40 5.24 -10.75
CA ILE A 159 2.24 5.47 -11.95
C ILE A 159 2.59 6.96 -12.07
N ASP A 160 1.62 7.84 -11.89
CA ASP A 160 1.82 9.30 -11.96
C ASP A 160 2.74 9.82 -10.84
N ALA A 161 2.78 9.14 -9.68
CA ALA A 161 3.64 9.51 -8.55
C ALA A 161 5.09 9.01 -8.72
N LEU A 162 5.30 7.84 -9.33
CA LEU A 162 6.60 7.16 -9.46
C LEU A 162 7.47 7.73 -10.60
N LYS A 163 7.74 9.04 -10.60
CA LYS A 163 8.44 9.73 -11.70
C LYS A 163 9.95 9.47 -11.74
N ASN A 164 10.54 9.10 -10.61
CA ASN A 164 12.00 9.01 -10.46
C ASN A 164 12.51 7.57 -10.48
N VAL A 165 11.63 6.59 -10.69
CA VAL A 165 12.06 5.18 -10.74
C VAL A 165 12.96 4.91 -11.95
N SER A 166 13.96 4.04 -11.78
CA SER A 166 14.90 3.67 -12.86
C SER A 166 14.20 2.96 -14.01
N SER A 167 13.21 2.14 -13.71
CA SER A 167 12.29 1.56 -14.68
C SER A 167 10.94 1.28 -14.01
N LEU A 168 9.86 1.37 -14.80
CA LEU A 168 8.51 1.01 -14.34
C LEU A 168 7.92 -0.02 -15.30
N THR A 169 7.61 -1.21 -14.76
CA THR A 169 6.83 -2.23 -15.45
C THR A 169 5.46 -2.32 -14.80
N PHE A 170 4.40 -2.18 -15.59
CA PHE A 170 3.02 -2.30 -15.11
C PHE A 170 2.32 -3.48 -15.77
N ARG A 171 1.67 -4.33 -14.98
CA ARG A 171 0.87 -5.45 -15.47
C ARG A 171 -0.47 -5.54 -14.74
N ILE A 172 -1.54 -5.69 -15.51
CA ILE A 172 -2.88 -6.00 -15.02
C ILE A 172 -3.17 -7.46 -15.32
N PHE A 173 -3.61 -8.20 -14.31
CA PHE A 173 -4.10 -9.57 -14.44
C PHE A 173 -5.62 -9.58 -14.57
N THR A 174 -6.11 -10.44 -15.46
CA THR A 174 -7.51 -10.48 -15.88
C THR A 174 -8.19 -11.81 -15.52
N GLU A 175 -9.51 -11.88 -15.76
CA GLU A 175 -10.30 -13.10 -15.56
C GLU A 175 -9.86 -14.25 -16.48
N HIS A 176 -9.34 -13.97 -17.67
CA HIS A 176 -8.81 -15.00 -18.57
C HIS A 176 -7.60 -15.73 -17.99
N GLU A 177 -6.94 -15.10 -17.02
CA GLU A 177 -5.78 -15.62 -16.30
C GLU A 177 -6.17 -16.19 -14.93
N HIS A 178 -7.44 -16.08 -14.53
CA HIS A 178 -7.96 -16.41 -13.20
C HIS A 178 -7.25 -15.66 -12.06
N ALA A 179 -6.84 -14.43 -12.31
CA ALA A 179 -6.01 -13.62 -11.41
C ALA A 179 -6.55 -12.18 -11.23
N GLU A 180 -7.83 -11.96 -11.51
CA GLU A 180 -8.49 -10.66 -11.54
C GLU A 180 -8.85 -10.10 -10.16
N ASN A 181 -8.77 -10.90 -9.10
CA ASN A 181 -9.19 -10.52 -7.74
C ASN A 181 -8.02 -9.93 -6.93
N HIS A 182 -8.33 -9.31 -5.79
CA HIS A 182 -7.34 -8.72 -4.89
C HIS A 182 -6.20 -9.67 -4.57
N CYS A 183 -4.96 -9.18 -4.66
CA CYS A 183 -3.74 -9.97 -4.55
C CYS A 183 -3.72 -11.18 -5.51
N ASN A 184 -4.46 -11.10 -6.62
CA ASN A 184 -4.56 -12.12 -7.66
C ASN A 184 -4.88 -13.52 -7.12
N VAL A 185 -5.75 -13.56 -6.09
CA VAL A 185 -6.26 -14.81 -5.52
C VAL A 185 -6.99 -15.59 -6.63
N GLY A 186 -6.56 -16.83 -6.85
CA GLY A 186 -6.98 -17.68 -7.95
C GLY A 186 -5.80 -18.16 -8.77
N ASN A 187 -4.79 -17.34 -9.06
CA ASN A 187 -3.60 -17.76 -9.79
C ASN A 187 -2.32 -17.05 -9.31
N ALA A 188 -2.03 -17.15 -8.00
CA ALA A 188 -0.81 -16.60 -7.41
C ALA A 188 0.48 -17.14 -8.06
N LYS A 189 0.44 -18.37 -8.60
CA LYS A 189 1.58 -18.95 -9.32
C LYS A 189 1.97 -18.12 -10.53
N LEU A 190 1.03 -17.70 -11.36
CA LEU A 190 1.28 -16.86 -12.53
C LEU A 190 1.94 -15.53 -12.13
N VAL A 191 1.48 -14.95 -11.01
CA VAL A 191 2.05 -13.69 -10.51
C VAL A 191 3.49 -13.88 -10.04
N LEU A 192 3.77 -14.94 -9.28
CA LEU A 192 5.12 -15.27 -8.84
C LEU A 192 6.06 -15.55 -10.02
N ASP A 193 5.60 -16.29 -11.03
CA ASP A 193 6.37 -16.55 -12.27
C ASP A 193 6.67 -15.22 -13.00
N THR A 194 5.71 -14.28 -13.01
CA THR A 194 5.90 -12.93 -13.58
C THR A 194 6.99 -12.16 -12.83
N ILE A 195 6.94 -12.17 -11.49
CA ILE A 195 7.93 -11.49 -10.65
C ILE A 195 9.33 -12.09 -10.88
N ILE A 196 9.44 -13.42 -10.88
CA ILE A 196 10.72 -14.11 -11.09
C ILE A 196 11.28 -13.80 -12.47
N SER A 197 10.45 -13.84 -13.52
CA SER A 197 10.85 -13.50 -14.88
C SER A 197 11.35 -12.06 -14.97
N TRP A 198 10.62 -11.10 -14.39
CA TRP A 198 11.02 -9.71 -14.36
C TRP A 198 12.37 -9.48 -13.66
N VAL A 199 12.59 -10.11 -12.51
CA VAL A 199 13.87 -10.01 -11.78
C VAL A 199 15.01 -10.61 -12.60
N ARG A 200 14.80 -11.74 -13.30
CA ARG A 200 15.81 -12.36 -14.16
C ARG A 200 16.17 -11.46 -15.32
N THR A 201 15.17 -10.92 -16.02
CA THR A 201 15.40 -9.98 -17.15
C THR A 201 16.23 -8.77 -16.71
N LEU A 202 15.94 -8.18 -15.55
CA LEU A 202 16.73 -7.05 -15.04
C LEU A 202 18.18 -7.41 -14.75
N LYS A 203 18.43 -8.61 -14.20
CA LYS A 203 19.78 -9.08 -13.93
C LYS A 203 20.57 -9.32 -15.23
N GLU A 204 19.91 -9.86 -16.26
CA GLU A 204 20.54 -10.13 -17.56
C GLU A 204 20.86 -8.85 -18.34
N THR A 205 19.99 -7.84 -18.23
CA THR A 205 20.18 -6.55 -18.91
C THR A 205 21.20 -5.66 -18.25
N ARG A 206 21.27 -5.63 -16.92
CA ARG A 206 22.19 -4.79 -16.15
C ARG A 206 23.50 -5.48 -15.78
N GLY A 207 23.58 -6.79 -15.84
CA GLY A 207 24.83 -7.55 -15.63
C GLY A 207 25.74 -7.59 -16.87
N LYS A 208 25.37 -6.86 -17.93
CA LYS A 208 26.15 -6.71 -19.17
C LYS A 208 26.85 -5.34 -19.26
N ASP A 209 26.60 -4.46 -18.29
CA ASP A 209 27.29 -3.18 -18.12
C ASP A 209 28.37 -3.31 -17.05
#